data_3e66a448ab13223cb1694ec590aebf93
#
_entry.id   3e66a448ab13223cb1694ec590aebf93
#
_cell.length_a   1.000
_cell.length_b   1.000
_cell.length_c   1.000
_cell.angle_alpha   90.00
_cell.angle_beta   90.00
_cell.angle_gamma   90.00
#
_symmetry.space_group_name_H-M   'P 1'
#
loop_
_entity.id
_entity.type
_entity.pdbx_description
1 polymer ?
#
loop_
_entity_poly.entity_id
_entity_poly.type
_entity_poly.pdbx_seq_one_letter_code
_entity_poly.pdbx_strand_id
1 'polypeptide(L)'
;KTMMVAEYSKRTLGFLVHDVDRIIRVDWERVKAPESVLATNQGLITAVIELDSGGLVSILDVEQILANAFGEAMIVDITPARVDPDTSVFFVDDSIVARRKIAEVLDKLGVRHKHATNGMEAWTRLQGIAAHAMQMGQNIREDVRLILVDAEMPEMDGYVLTKNIKSDPRFAGVPVVMHSSLS
;
A
#
# COMPACT_ATOMS: atom_id res chain seq x y z
N LYS A 1 -25.99 21.57 -6.39
CA LYS A 1 -25.19 20.35 -6.20
C LYS A 1 -24.36 20.16 -7.47
N THR A 2 -23.08 19.99 -7.29
CA THR A 2 -22.10 19.81 -8.36
C THR A 2 -21.66 18.36 -8.39
N MET A 3 -21.46 17.77 -9.56
CA MET A 3 -20.94 16.44 -9.71
C MET A 3 -19.49 16.54 -10.18
N MET A 4 -18.57 16.02 -9.37
CA MET A 4 -17.19 15.77 -9.79
C MET A 4 -17.11 14.40 -10.43
N VAL A 5 -16.51 14.32 -11.60
CA VAL A 5 -16.24 13.04 -12.28
C VAL A 5 -14.75 12.78 -12.20
N ALA A 6 -14.40 11.60 -11.71
CA ALA A 6 -13.02 11.14 -11.60
C ALA A 6 -12.90 9.74 -12.19
N GLU A 7 -11.75 9.43 -12.74
CA GLU A 7 -11.38 8.09 -13.16
C GLU A 7 -10.53 7.46 -12.06
N TYR A 8 -10.93 6.29 -11.58
CA TYR A 8 -10.22 5.53 -10.55
C TYR A 8 -10.29 4.04 -10.88
N SER A 9 -9.14 3.38 -10.92
CA SER A 9 -9.05 1.94 -11.25
C SER A 9 -9.80 1.56 -12.54
N LYS A 10 -9.64 2.35 -13.61
CA LYS A 10 -10.32 2.17 -14.92
C LYS A 10 -11.85 2.26 -14.86
N ARG A 11 -12.40 2.86 -13.81
CA ARG A 11 -13.83 3.14 -13.67
C ARG A 11 -14.07 4.63 -13.58
N THR A 12 -15.06 5.11 -14.30
CA THR A 12 -15.51 6.49 -14.17
C THR A 12 -16.50 6.60 -13.02
N LEU A 13 -16.20 7.44 -12.05
CA LEU A 13 -16.97 7.63 -10.82
C LEU A 13 -17.47 9.06 -10.73
N GLY A 14 -18.72 9.26 -10.31
CA GLY A 14 -19.31 10.55 -10.05
C GLY A 14 -19.50 10.79 -8.55
N PHE A 15 -18.89 11.85 -8.02
CA PHE A 15 -19.07 12.28 -6.63
C PHE A 15 -20.00 13.50 -6.60
N LEU A 16 -21.13 13.36 -5.90
CA LEU A 16 -22.05 14.47 -5.72
C LEU A 16 -21.60 15.34 -4.53
N VAL A 17 -21.07 16.51 -4.83
CA VAL A 17 -20.58 17.47 -3.85
C VAL A 17 -21.52 18.68 -3.71
N HIS A 18 -21.41 19.41 -2.62
CA HIS A 18 -22.23 20.61 -2.42
C HIS A 18 -21.79 21.73 -3.34
N ASP A 19 -20.48 21.96 -3.40
CA ASP A 19 -19.86 22.98 -4.23
C ASP A 19 -18.39 22.63 -4.48
N VAL A 20 -17.78 23.30 -5.46
CA VAL A 20 -16.35 23.24 -5.76
C VAL A 20 -15.82 24.66 -5.68
N ASP A 21 -14.96 24.95 -4.73
CA ASP A 21 -14.38 26.28 -4.55
C ASP A 21 -13.22 26.49 -5.55
N ARG A 22 -12.11 25.82 -5.32
CA ARG A 22 -10.89 26.04 -6.12
C ARG A 22 -9.92 24.88 -6.02
N ILE A 23 -8.98 24.82 -6.96
CA ILE A 23 -7.81 23.96 -6.89
C ILE A 23 -6.70 24.70 -6.15
N ILE A 24 -6.13 24.07 -5.14
CA ILE A 24 -4.99 24.59 -4.38
C ILE A 24 -3.75 23.73 -4.62
N ARG A 25 -2.58 24.36 -4.60
CA ARG A 25 -1.30 23.66 -4.53
C ARG A 25 -0.78 23.81 -3.12
N VAL A 26 -0.29 22.72 -2.56
CA VAL A 26 0.16 22.66 -1.17
C VAL A 26 1.49 21.92 -1.11
N ASP A 27 2.44 22.46 -0.37
CA ASP A 27 3.71 21.80 -0.10
C ASP A 27 3.50 20.67 0.92
N TRP A 28 4.22 19.56 0.75
CA TRP A 28 4.10 18.38 1.61
C TRP A 28 4.33 18.67 3.09
N GLU A 29 5.16 19.67 3.41
CA GLU A 29 5.44 20.11 4.80
C GLU A 29 4.17 20.58 5.54
N ARG A 30 3.14 20.99 4.81
CA ARG A 30 1.85 21.47 5.35
C ARG A 30 0.82 20.36 5.50
N VAL A 31 1.10 19.18 5.01
CA VAL A 31 0.23 18.00 5.12
C VAL A 31 0.54 17.31 6.45
N LYS A 32 -0.42 17.32 7.36
CA LYS A 32 -0.28 16.75 8.71
C LYS A 32 -1.17 15.53 8.87
N ALA A 33 -0.73 14.60 9.70
CA ALA A 33 -1.59 13.49 10.12
C ALA A 33 -2.85 14.05 10.82
N PRO A 34 -4.03 13.44 10.64
CA PRO A 34 -5.23 13.88 11.31
C PRO A 34 -5.05 13.70 12.83
N GLU A 35 -5.28 14.77 13.59
CA GLU A 35 -5.31 14.67 15.06
C GLU A 35 -6.46 13.75 15.51
N SER A 36 -6.32 13.14 16.67
CA SER A 36 -7.23 12.11 17.20
C SER A 36 -8.71 12.51 17.23
N VAL A 37 -9.02 13.80 17.24
CA VAL A 37 -10.39 14.34 17.21
C VAL A 37 -11.04 14.21 15.83
N LEU A 38 -10.25 14.23 14.74
CA LEU A 38 -10.73 14.03 13.37
C LEU A 38 -10.68 12.56 12.94
N ALA A 39 -9.94 11.73 13.64
CA ALA A 39 -9.84 10.29 13.40
C ALA A 39 -11.16 9.53 13.70
N THR A 40 -12.15 10.15 14.30
CA THR A 40 -13.45 9.55 14.59
C THR A 40 -14.34 9.34 13.37
N ASN A 41 -14.00 9.86 12.21
CA ASN A 41 -14.74 9.67 10.95
C ASN A 41 -14.36 8.37 10.21
N GLN A 42 -14.31 7.23 10.92
CA GLN A 42 -14.15 5.89 10.32
C GLN A 42 -12.94 5.74 9.39
N GLY A 43 -11.87 6.50 9.59
CA GLY A 43 -10.67 6.44 8.75
C GLY A 43 -10.83 7.04 7.35
N LEU A 44 -11.87 7.85 7.13
CA LEU A 44 -12.11 8.48 5.83
C LEU A 44 -11.23 9.70 5.54
N ILE A 45 -10.45 10.17 6.53
CA ILE A 45 -9.54 11.31 6.40
C ILE A 45 -8.11 10.77 6.52
N THR A 46 -7.31 10.94 5.46
CA THR A 46 -5.91 10.52 5.43
C THR A 46 -4.97 11.58 5.98
N ALA A 47 -5.30 12.85 5.76
CA ALA A 47 -4.48 13.97 6.21
C ALA A 47 -5.29 15.26 6.34
N VAL A 48 -4.69 16.27 6.96
CA VAL A 48 -5.26 17.61 7.10
C VAL A 48 -4.22 18.64 6.64
N ILE A 49 -4.67 19.63 5.90
CA ILE A 49 -3.88 20.76 5.43
C ILE A 49 -4.37 22.02 6.14
N GLU A 50 -3.43 22.78 6.70
CA GLU A 50 -3.70 24.11 7.23
C GLU A 50 -3.46 25.16 6.14
N LEU A 51 -4.49 25.95 5.83
CA LEU A 51 -4.41 27.04 4.85
C LEU A 51 -3.81 28.29 5.49
N ASP A 52 -3.23 29.17 4.67
CA ASP A 52 -2.70 30.47 5.14
C ASP A 52 -3.76 31.34 5.82
N SER A 53 -5.03 31.13 5.48
CA SER A 53 -6.17 31.79 6.12
C SER A 53 -6.54 31.23 7.49
N GLY A 54 -5.81 30.23 8.03
CA GLY A 54 -6.13 29.52 9.25
C GLY A 54 -7.24 28.46 9.11
N GLY A 55 -7.77 28.24 7.90
CA GLY A 55 -8.74 27.18 7.63
C GLY A 55 -8.08 25.80 7.51
N LEU A 56 -8.83 24.75 7.91
CA LEU A 56 -8.38 23.36 7.75
C LEU A 56 -9.10 22.71 6.56
N VAL A 57 -8.32 22.01 5.74
CA VAL A 57 -8.83 21.19 4.63
C VAL A 57 -8.48 19.74 4.89
N SER A 58 -9.49 18.88 4.92
CA SER A 58 -9.31 17.43 5.08
C SER A 58 -9.06 16.76 3.74
N ILE A 59 -8.04 15.93 3.66
CA ILE A 59 -7.82 15.03 2.53
C ILE A 59 -8.59 13.75 2.80
N LEU A 60 -9.49 13.40 1.88
CA LEU A 60 -10.34 12.23 2.02
C LEU A 60 -9.65 10.99 1.43
N ASP A 61 -9.80 9.86 2.12
CA ASP A 61 -9.48 8.55 1.60
C ASP A 61 -10.56 8.09 0.62
N VAL A 62 -10.33 8.36 -0.66
CA VAL A 62 -11.27 7.97 -1.72
C VAL A 62 -11.42 6.46 -1.83
N GLU A 63 -10.35 5.70 -1.59
CA GLU A 63 -10.38 4.23 -1.60
C GLU A 63 -11.28 3.69 -0.49
N GLN A 64 -11.13 4.22 0.72
CA GLN A 64 -11.97 3.82 1.84
C GLN A 64 -13.43 4.24 1.63
N ILE A 65 -13.67 5.42 1.04
CA ILE A 65 -15.03 5.87 0.68
C ILE A 65 -15.65 4.91 -0.33
N LEU A 66 -14.91 4.51 -1.34
CA LEU A 66 -15.38 3.58 -2.37
C LEU A 66 -15.60 2.17 -1.80
N ALA A 67 -14.70 1.70 -0.95
CA ALA A 67 -14.86 0.42 -0.25
C ALA A 67 -16.12 0.40 0.63
N ASN A 68 -16.39 1.49 1.33
CA ASN A 68 -17.59 1.61 2.15
C ASN A 68 -18.89 1.72 1.31
N ALA A 69 -18.83 2.39 0.15
CA ALA A 69 -19.99 2.61 -0.69
C ALA A 69 -20.37 1.38 -1.54
N PHE A 70 -19.37 0.69 -2.04
CA PHE A 70 -19.57 -0.44 -2.98
C PHE A 70 -19.35 -1.81 -2.34
N GLY A 71 -18.92 -1.86 -1.07
CA GLY A 71 -18.63 -3.08 -0.34
C GLY A 71 -17.43 -3.84 -0.94
N GLU A 72 -17.28 -5.10 -0.51
CA GLU A 72 -16.20 -5.98 -0.97
C GLU A 72 -16.28 -6.37 -2.47
N ALA A 73 -17.30 -5.90 -3.19
CA ALA A 73 -17.50 -6.20 -4.61
C ALA A 73 -16.38 -5.65 -5.54
N MET A 74 -15.41 -4.92 -5.02
CA MET A 74 -14.20 -4.54 -5.77
C MET A 74 -13.10 -5.61 -5.72
N ILE A 75 -13.20 -6.61 -4.86
CA ILE A 75 -12.31 -7.76 -4.92
C ILE A 75 -12.84 -8.64 -6.04
N VAL A 76 -12.13 -8.67 -7.16
CA VAL A 76 -12.39 -9.64 -8.24
C VAL A 76 -12.50 -11.01 -7.60
N ASP A 77 -13.55 -11.77 -7.95
CA ASP A 77 -13.73 -13.14 -7.48
C ASP A 77 -12.45 -13.93 -7.86
N ILE A 78 -11.55 -14.06 -6.89
CA ILE A 78 -10.29 -14.75 -7.13
C ILE A 78 -10.63 -16.23 -7.14
N THR A 79 -10.61 -16.81 -8.33
CA THR A 79 -10.70 -18.28 -8.45
C THR A 79 -9.56 -18.88 -7.62
N PRO A 80 -9.85 -19.74 -6.62
CA PRO A 80 -8.81 -20.33 -5.79
C PRO A 80 -7.77 -21.02 -6.67
N ALA A 81 -6.60 -20.41 -6.82
CA ALA A 81 -5.47 -21.07 -7.43
C ALA A 81 -4.93 -22.10 -6.42
N ARG A 82 -4.53 -23.26 -6.90
CA ARG A 82 -3.77 -24.20 -6.06
C ARG A 82 -2.39 -23.57 -5.83
N VAL A 83 -2.22 -22.96 -4.67
CA VAL A 83 -0.94 -22.42 -4.26
C VAL A 83 -0.21 -23.50 -3.45
N ASP A 84 1.09 -23.64 -3.70
CA ASP A 84 1.94 -24.52 -2.90
C ASP A 84 1.86 -24.08 -1.42
N PRO A 85 1.55 -25.00 -0.47
CA PRO A 85 1.41 -24.68 0.95
C PRO A 85 2.66 -24.01 1.56
N ASP A 86 3.83 -24.24 0.96
CA ASP A 86 5.09 -23.64 1.39
C ASP A 86 5.35 -22.27 0.77
N THR A 87 4.41 -21.74 -0.02
CA THR A 87 4.54 -20.40 -0.58
C THR A 87 4.50 -19.35 0.53
N SER A 88 5.50 -18.49 0.53
CA SER A 88 5.61 -17.36 1.45
C SER A 88 5.91 -16.09 0.66
N VAL A 89 5.12 -15.05 0.90
CA VAL A 89 5.21 -13.74 0.24
C VAL A 89 5.67 -12.70 1.25
N PHE A 90 6.62 -11.88 0.85
CA PHE A 90 6.94 -10.64 1.57
C PHE A 90 6.38 -9.48 0.76
N PHE A 91 5.65 -8.56 1.40
CA PHE A 91 5.15 -7.38 0.70
C PHE A 91 5.41 -6.11 1.50
N VAL A 92 5.55 -5.00 0.77
CA VAL A 92 5.76 -3.68 1.36
C VAL A 92 4.92 -2.65 0.64
N ASP A 93 4.24 -1.83 1.44
CA ASP A 93 3.36 -0.77 0.97
C ASP A 93 3.18 0.21 2.15
N ASP A 94 3.16 1.51 1.92
CA ASP A 94 2.99 2.51 2.98
C ASP A 94 1.50 2.73 3.34
N SER A 95 0.58 2.39 2.44
CA SER A 95 -0.86 2.47 2.66
C SER A 95 -1.35 1.33 3.56
N ILE A 96 -1.92 1.66 4.70
CA ILE A 96 -2.54 0.68 5.60
C ILE A 96 -3.70 -0.06 4.92
N VAL A 97 -4.42 0.60 4.01
CA VAL A 97 -5.54 0.02 3.27
C VAL A 97 -5.04 -1.00 2.26
N ALA A 98 -4.01 -0.65 1.48
CA ALA A 98 -3.41 -1.57 0.52
C ALA A 98 -2.81 -2.79 1.22
N ARG A 99 -2.07 -2.60 2.32
CA ARG A 99 -1.53 -3.71 3.10
C ARG A 99 -2.62 -4.67 3.61
N ARG A 100 -3.75 -4.12 4.10
CA ARG A 100 -4.89 -4.97 4.51
C ARG A 100 -5.45 -5.77 3.36
N LYS A 101 -5.69 -5.14 2.21
CA LYS A 101 -6.21 -5.83 1.02
C LYS A 101 -5.28 -6.94 0.54
N ILE A 102 -3.98 -6.68 0.48
CA ILE A 102 -2.98 -7.69 0.11
C ILE A 102 -3.00 -8.85 1.10
N ALA A 103 -2.98 -8.56 2.41
CA ALA A 103 -3.03 -9.59 3.45
C ALA A 103 -4.30 -10.46 3.33
N GLU A 104 -5.48 -9.84 3.20
CA GLU A 104 -6.75 -10.55 3.04
C GLU A 104 -6.77 -11.48 1.81
N VAL A 105 -6.18 -11.04 0.70
CA VAL A 105 -6.07 -11.86 -0.50
C VAL A 105 -5.13 -13.04 -0.27
N LEU A 106 -3.97 -12.81 0.34
CA LEU A 106 -3.00 -13.87 0.65
C LEU A 106 -3.56 -14.88 1.66
N ASP A 107 -4.31 -14.41 2.67
CA ASP A 107 -5.00 -15.26 3.65
C ASP A 107 -6.07 -16.13 2.98
N LYS A 108 -6.89 -15.56 2.09
CA LYS A 108 -7.89 -16.31 1.31
C LYS A 108 -7.25 -17.38 0.42
N LEU A 109 -6.03 -17.14 -0.06
CA LEU A 109 -5.25 -18.10 -0.84
C LEU A 109 -4.50 -19.12 0.01
N GLY A 110 -4.50 -18.98 1.34
CA GLY A 110 -3.72 -19.80 2.26
C GLY A 110 -2.22 -19.58 2.17
N VAL A 111 -1.78 -18.41 1.71
CA VAL A 111 -0.37 -18.05 1.52
C VAL A 111 0.18 -17.39 2.77
N ARG A 112 1.26 -17.94 3.31
CA ARG A 112 2.00 -17.30 4.40
C ARG A 112 2.60 -15.99 3.95
N HIS A 113 2.51 -14.96 4.76
CA HIS A 113 3.06 -13.66 4.38
C HIS A 113 3.68 -12.91 5.55
N LYS A 114 4.60 -12.01 5.22
CA LYS A 114 5.18 -10.98 6.09
C LYS A 114 5.13 -9.66 5.36
N HIS A 115 5.05 -8.55 6.08
CA HIS A 115 4.98 -7.23 5.45
C HIS A 115 5.84 -6.19 6.18
N ALA A 116 6.06 -5.08 5.50
CA ALA A 116 6.66 -3.87 6.04
C ALA A 116 5.83 -2.64 5.60
N THR A 117 6.05 -1.52 6.28
CA THR A 117 5.28 -0.28 6.11
C THR A 117 6.02 0.76 5.26
N ASN A 118 7.30 0.58 5.01
CA ASN A 118 8.13 1.42 4.14
C ASN A 118 9.34 0.64 3.62
N GLY A 119 10.04 1.21 2.64
CA GLY A 119 11.18 0.55 2.01
C GLY A 119 12.36 0.31 2.94
N MET A 120 12.62 1.20 3.90
CA MET A 120 13.72 1.04 4.85
C MET A 120 13.47 -0.11 5.83
N GLU A 121 12.25 -0.18 6.36
CA GLU A 121 11.82 -1.30 7.20
C GLU A 121 11.88 -2.63 6.44
N ALA A 122 11.38 -2.62 5.19
CA ALA A 122 11.40 -3.78 4.32
C ALA A 122 12.84 -4.29 4.11
N TRP A 123 13.75 -3.39 3.78
CA TRP A 123 15.15 -3.75 3.57
C TRP A 123 15.78 -4.37 4.82
N THR A 124 15.57 -3.75 5.98
CA THR A 124 16.07 -4.25 7.26
C THR A 124 15.54 -5.65 7.59
N ARG A 125 14.23 -5.86 7.42
CA ARG A 125 13.60 -7.17 7.67
C ARG A 125 14.08 -8.24 6.70
N LEU A 126 14.19 -7.93 5.41
CA LEU A 126 14.68 -8.84 4.39
C LEU A 126 16.13 -9.24 4.65
N GLN A 127 16.99 -8.29 5.03
CA GLN A 127 18.37 -8.60 5.42
C GLN A 127 18.42 -9.56 6.63
N GLY A 128 17.55 -9.37 7.62
CA GLY A 128 17.43 -10.25 8.77
C GLY A 128 17.00 -11.68 8.38
N ILE A 129 16.01 -11.80 7.49
CA ILE A 129 15.55 -13.10 6.97
C ILE A 129 16.70 -13.79 6.21
N ALA A 130 17.41 -13.05 5.35
CA ALA A 130 18.53 -13.60 4.59
C ALA A 130 19.69 -14.06 5.48
N ALA A 131 20.00 -13.29 6.53
CA ALA A 131 21.03 -13.66 7.49
C ALA A 131 20.65 -14.92 8.27
N HIS A 132 19.38 -15.04 8.68
CA HIS A 132 18.88 -16.22 9.37
C HIS A 132 18.93 -17.47 8.49
N ALA A 133 18.42 -17.39 7.26
CA ALA A 133 18.48 -18.48 6.30
C ALA A 133 19.92 -18.97 6.09
N MET A 134 20.87 -18.02 5.95
CA MET A 134 22.28 -18.33 5.78
C MET A 134 22.87 -19.06 7.01
N GLN A 135 22.52 -18.64 8.23
CA GLN A 135 22.95 -19.31 9.46
C GLN A 135 22.43 -20.75 9.56
N MET A 136 21.22 -20.99 9.06
CA MET A 136 20.59 -22.31 9.03
C MET A 136 21.04 -23.16 7.84
N GLY A 137 21.90 -22.65 6.95
CA GLY A 137 22.32 -23.34 5.73
C GLY A 137 21.17 -23.50 4.70
N GLN A 138 20.14 -22.68 4.81
CA GLN A 138 18.95 -22.71 3.96
C GLN A 138 19.02 -21.64 2.87
N ASN A 139 18.23 -21.83 1.81
CA ASN A 139 18.04 -20.81 0.79
C ASN A 139 16.93 -19.87 1.21
N ILE A 140 17.13 -18.56 1.06
CA ILE A 140 16.11 -17.55 1.40
C ILE A 140 14.75 -17.81 0.71
N ARG A 141 14.76 -18.50 -0.44
CA ARG A 141 13.53 -18.89 -1.15
C ARG A 141 12.64 -19.85 -0.39
N GLU A 142 13.13 -20.49 0.66
CA GLU A 142 12.30 -21.29 1.57
C GLU A 142 11.48 -20.39 2.50
N ASP A 143 12.00 -19.21 2.83
CA ASP A 143 11.33 -18.21 3.67
C ASP A 143 10.57 -17.14 2.87
N VAL A 144 11.05 -16.81 1.66
CA VAL A 144 10.46 -15.77 0.81
C VAL A 144 10.49 -16.21 -0.65
N ARG A 145 9.33 -16.60 -1.18
CA ARG A 145 9.17 -17.04 -2.57
C ARG A 145 8.89 -15.90 -3.55
N LEU A 146 8.32 -14.80 -3.06
CA LEU A 146 7.94 -13.64 -3.85
C LEU A 146 8.06 -12.40 -2.97
N ILE A 147 8.50 -11.30 -3.55
CA ILE A 147 8.47 -9.97 -2.92
C ILE A 147 7.58 -9.07 -3.76
N LEU A 148 6.53 -8.49 -3.13
CA LEU A 148 5.69 -7.44 -3.72
C LEU A 148 6.13 -6.09 -3.15
N VAL A 149 6.34 -5.12 -4.02
CA VAL A 149 6.89 -3.81 -3.65
C VAL A 149 6.02 -2.71 -4.23
N ASP A 150 5.51 -1.83 -3.38
CA ASP A 150 4.92 -0.59 -3.85
C ASP A 150 6.00 0.32 -4.44
N ALA A 151 5.70 0.92 -5.58
CA ALA A 151 6.63 1.80 -6.28
C ALA A 151 6.88 3.11 -5.52
N GLU A 152 5.85 3.65 -4.87
CA GLU A 152 5.87 4.97 -4.24
C GLU A 152 5.76 4.86 -2.72
N MET A 153 6.89 4.95 -2.04
CA MET A 153 6.95 4.94 -0.59
C MET A 153 7.87 6.03 -0.07
N PRO A 154 7.61 6.58 1.13
CA PRO A 154 8.50 7.55 1.76
C PRO A 154 9.84 6.90 2.15
N GLU A 155 10.88 7.73 2.31
CA GLU A 155 12.25 7.41 2.74
C GLU A 155 13.03 6.57 1.72
N MET A 156 12.57 5.37 1.40
CA MET A 156 13.13 4.50 0.38
C MET A 156 12.01 4.03 -0.54
N ASP A 157 12.01 4.52 -1.76
CA ASP A 157 11.04 4.11 -2.79
C ASP A 157 11.25 2.65 -3.24
N GLY A 158 10.24 2.12 -3.94
CA GLY A 158 10.25 0.74 -4.40
C GLY A 158 11.34 0.44 -5.44
N TYR A 159 11.76 1.44 -6.21
CA TYR A 159 12.82 1.26 -7.20
C TYR A 159 14.17 1.06 -6.53
N VAL A 160 14.48 1.88 -5.50
CA VAL A 160 15.70 1.76 -4.70
C VAL A 160 15.71 0.46 -3.93
N LEU A 161 14.60 0.09 -3.29
CA LEU A 161 14.46 -1.19 -2.59
C LEU A 161 14.67 -2.37 -3.54
N THR A 162 14.02 -2.37 -4.69
CA THR A 162 14.16 -3.43 -5.71
C THR A 162 15.60 -3.54 -6.20
N LYS A 163 16.27 -2.41 -6.44
CA LYS A 163 17.70 -2.40 -6.81
C LYS A 163 18.57 -3.04 -5.72
N ASN A 164 18.35 -2.70 -4.45
CA ASN A 164 19.09 -3.28 -3.34
C ASN A 164 18.89 -4.80 -3.27
N ILE A 165 17.64 -5.27 -3.36
CA ILE A 165 17.30 -6.71 -3.37
C ILE A 165 18.00 -7.41 -4.54
N LYS A 166 17.90 -6.86 -5.74
CA LYS A 166 18.49 -7.49 -6.95
C LYS A 166 20.02 -7.46 -6.98
N SER A 167 20.64 -6.54 -6.29
CA SER A 167 22.09 -6.44 -6.18
C SER A 167 22.69 -7.33 -5.09
N ASP A 168 21.90 -7.84 -4.17
CA ASP A 168 22.36 -8.71 -3.09
C ASP A 168 22.26 -10.19 -3.50
N PRO A 169 23.40 -10.91 -3.60
CA PRO A 169 23.42 -12.32 -4.04
C PRO A 169 22.56 -13.26 -3.19
N ARG A 170 22.27 -12.91 -1.95
CA ARG A 170 21.42 -13.71 -1.04
C ARG A 170 20.01 -13.86 -1.57
N PHE A 171 19.52 -12.87 -2.34
CA PHE A 171 18.18 -12.85 -2.96
C PHE A 171 18.19 -13.38 -4.40
N ALA A 172 19.27 -14.02 -4.84
CA ALA A 172 19.34 -14.56 -6.19
C ALA A 172 18.16 -15.52 -6.47
N GLY A 173 17.43 -15.27 -7.54
CA GLY A 173 16.27 -16.07 -7.95
C GLY A 173 14.98 -15.79 -7.20
N VAL A 174 14.94 -14.86 -6.24
CA VAL A 174 13.68 -14.38 -5.66
C VAL A 174 13.03 -13.38 -6.63
N PRO A 175 11.82 -13.64 -7.14
CA PRO A 175 11.10 -12.68 -7.97
C PRO A 175 10.67 -11.46 -7.14
N VAL A 176 10.78 -10.29 -7.76
CA VAL A 176 10.26 -9.03 -7.20
C VAL A 176 9.24 -8.48 -8.19
N VAL A 177 8.04 -8.26 -7.74
CA VAL A 177 6.96 -7.64 -8.50
C VAL A 177 6.68 -6.28 -7.91
N MET A 178 6.75 -5.25 -8.74
CA MET A 178 6.36 -3.90 -8.35
C MET A 178 4.91 -3.66 -8.69
N HIS A 179 4.18 -3.02 -7.81
CA HIS A 179 2.87 -2.46 -8.08
C HIS A 179 2.88 -0.96 -7.82
N SER A 180 1.95 -0.24 -8.42
CA SER A 180 1.77 1.18 -8.22
C SER A 180 0.28 1.47 -8.10
N SER A 181 -0.07 2.35 -7.22
CA SER A 181 -1.43 2.90 -7.09
C SER A 181 -1.77 3.89 -8.20
N LEU A 182 -0.76 4.34 -8.97
CA LEU A 182 -0.93 5.19 -10.15
C LEU A 182 -1.32 4.31 -11.35
N SER A 183 -2.59 4.15 -11.58
CA SER A 183 -3.14 3.56 -12.80
C SER A 183 -4.33 4.36 -13.32
#